data_e9cfffb77259de03e10d818350bfc6b7
#
_entry.id   e9cfffb77259de03e10d818350bfc6b7
#
_cell.length_a   1.000
_cell.length_b   1.000
_cell.length_c   1.000
_cell.angle_alpha   90.00
_cell.angle_beta   90.00
_cell.angle_gamma   90.00
#
_symmetry.space_group_name_H-M   'P 1'
#
loop_
_entity.id
_entity.type
_entity.pdbx_description
1 polymer ?
#
loop_
_entity_poly.entity_id
_entity_poly.type
_entity_poly.pdbx_seq_one_letter_code
_entity_poly.pdbx_strand_id
1 'polypeptide(L)'
;ALDNASGTSFLMELCKNISSLPKPKMDIIFVGFTGEEFGLLGSKEFAKENMSLIKNSKVINLDMIGAKDVPLILMCGENTSNSSLASDFEKYCTKYNIDYKIKYQNSSDHASFSSNGIDALTLCHGDFSRIHTPNDTVKYIDTTAINDVYSIVKDEIFNSAYSPIIIFFYNTNITLFFLITFMTLIFIPKYKNTILKQISASIKS
;
A
#
# COMPACT_ATOMS: atom_id res chain seq x y z
N ALA A 1 10.71 1.66 -19.54
CA ALA A 1 9.63 0.82 -18.99
C ALA A 1 9.64 0.82 -17.48
N LEU A 2 10.80 0.56 -16.88
CA LEU A 2 10.97 0.67 -15.43
C LEU A 2 10.80 2.13 -15.02
N ASP A 3 11.45 3.02 -15.71
CA ASP A 3 11.42 4.47 -15.54
C ASP A 3 10.55 5.15 -16.64
N ASN A 4 9.35 5.67 -16.28
CA ASN A 4 8.54 5.31 -15.11
C ASN A 4 7.13 4.86 -15.55
N ALA A 5 7.08 4.01 -16.60
CA ALA A 5 5.83 3.37 -17.00
C ALA A 5 5.35 2.37 -15.95
N SER A 6 6.27 1.78 -15.16
CA SER A 6 5.96 0.86 -14.08
C SER A 6 5.13 1.55 -12.99
N GLY A 7 5.61 2.66 -12.45
CA GLY A 7 4.90 3.44 -11.44
C GLY A 7 3.57 4.01 -11.96
N THR A 8 3.56 4.50 -13.20
CA THR A 8 2.34 5.03 -13.83
C THR A 8 1.27 3.94 -13.98
N SER A 9 1.63 2.76 -14.50
CA SER A 9 0.69 1.64 -14.67
C SER A 9 0.16 1.14 -13.33
N PHE A 10 1.04 1.05 -12.34
CA PHE A 10 0.67 0.70 -10.98
C PHE A 10 -0.34 1.69 -10.39
N LEU A 11 -0.09 2.99 -10.55
CA LEU A 11 -0.97 4.04 -10.05
C LEU A 11 -2.37 3.94 -10.67
N MET A 12 -2.47 3.66 -11.96
CA MET A 12 -3.74 3.49 -12.67
C MET A 12 -4.52 2.26 -12.15
N GLU A 13 -3.85 1.13 -11.97
CA GLU A 13 -4.51 -0.09 -11.45
C GLU A 13 -4.91 0.08 -9.98
N LEU A 14 -4.07 0.73 -9.17
CA LEU A 14 -4.39 1.03 -7.78
C LEU A 14 -5.61 1.96 -7.68
N CYS A 15 -5.67 3.01 -8.49
CA CYS A 15 -6.80 3.93 -8.56
C CYS A 15 -8.10 3.18 -8.90
N LYS A 16 -8.08 2.32 -9.91
CA LYS A 16 -9.22 1.49 -10.31
C LYS A 16 -9.68 0.58 -9.16
N ASN A 17 -8.76 -0.07 -8.47
CA ASN A 17 -9.08 -0.98 -7.37
C ASN A 17 -9.65 -0.23 -6.17
N ILE A 18 -9.04 0.90 -5.77
CA ILE A 18 -9.51 1.73 -4.66
C ILE A 18 -10.88 2.36 -4.96
N SER A 19 -11.13 2.79 -6.21
CA SER A 19 -12.43 3.37 -6.59
C SER A 19 -13.61 2.40 -6.48
N SER A 20 -13.35 1.10 -6.48
CA SER A 20 -14.37 0.06 -6.27
C SER A 20 -14.70 -0.19 -4.80
N LEU A 21 -13.93 0.38 -3.88
CA LEU A 21 -14.11 0.20 -2.44
C LEU A 21 -15.12 1.21 -1.87
N PRO A 22 -15.66 0.96 -0.66
CA PRO A 22 -16.45 1.95 0.06
C PRO A 22 -15.68 3.27 0.26
N LYS A 23 -16.43 4.35 0.47
CA LYS A 23 -15.86 5.67 0.68
C LYS A 23 -14.83 5.65 1.85
N PRO A 24 -13.59 6.10 1.65
CA PRO A 24 -12.61 6.20 2.71
C PRO A 24 -12.95 7.34 3.69
N LYS A 25 -12.30 7.36 4.85
CA LYS A 25 -12.41 8.45 5.85
C LYS A 25 -11.62 9.68 5.46
N MET A 26 -10.56 9.50 4.67
CA MET A 26 -9.69 10.55 4.17
C MET A 26 -9.71 10.53 2.65
N ASP A 27 -9.54 11.68 2.04
CA ASP A 27 -9.43 11.76 0.59
C ASP A 27 -8.12 11.08 0.13
N ILE A 28 -8.21 10.34 -0.97
CA ILE A 28 -7.06 9.71 -1.63
C ILE A 28 -6.92 10.38 -2.98
N ILE A 29 -5.78 11.02 -3.22
CA ILE A 29 -5.50 11.77 -4.44
C ILE A 29 -4.47 11.00 -5.26
N PHE A 30 -4.81 10.64 -6.48
CA PHE A 30 -3.92 10.02 -7.44
C PHE A 30 -3.43 11.06 -8.42
N VAL A 31 -2.12 11.24 -8.54
CA VAL A 31 -1.52 12.28 -9.38
C VAL A 31 -0.40 11.69 -10.22
N GLY A 32 -0.43 11.94 -11.53
CA GLY A 32 0.70 11.70 -12.42
C GLY A 32 1.42 13.01 -12.70
N PHE A 33 2.69 13.10 -12.34
CA PHE A 33 3.50 14.28 -12.58
C PHE A 33 4.20 14.20 -13.95
N THR A 34 4.52 15.36 -14.50
CA THR A 34 5.36 15.50 -15.71
C THR A 34 6.58 16.35 -15.39
N GLY A 35 7.65 16.16 -16.17
CA GLY A 35 8.86 16.96 -16.02
C GLY A 35 9.69 16.65 -14.79
N GLU A 36 9.63 15.40 -14.32
CA GLU A 36 10.46 14.91 -13.20
C GLU A 36 11.95 15.08 -13.56
N GLU A 37 12.37 14.57 -14.70
CA GLU A 37 13.73 14.63 -15.25
C GLU A 37 14.25 16.05 -15.51
N PHE A 38 13.35 17.02 -15.61
CA PHE A 38 13.68 18.43 -15.78
C PHE A 38 13.72 19.21 -14.46
N GLY A 39 13.86 18.50 -13.35
CA GLY A 39 13.99 19.07 -12.03
C GLY A 39 12.68 19.13 -11.24
N LEU A 40 11.87 18.07 -11.32
CA LEU A 40 10.64 17.88 -10.54
C LEU A 40 9.60 18.96 -10.81
N LEU A 41 9.44 19.41 -12.06
CA LEU A 41 8.62 20.58 -12.39
C LEU A 41 7.16 20.42 -11.97
N GLY A 42 6.56 19.27 -12.30
CA GLY A 42 5.15 19.02 -12.02
C GLY A 42 4.86 18.89 -10.54
N SER A 43 5.66 18.14 -9.80
CA SER A 43 5.46 17.94 -8.37
C SER A 43 5.73 19.19 -7.55
N LYS A 44 6.71 20.01 -7.93
CA LYS A 44 6.99 21.31 -7.29
C LYS A 44 5.82 22.27 -7.43
N GLU A 45 5.30 22.42 -8.65
CA GLU A 45 4.18 23.32 -8.87
C GLU A 45 2.90 22.81 -8.20
N PHE A 46 2.65 21.50 -8.26
CA PHE A 46 1.52 20.90 -7.55
C PHE A 46 1.61 21.13 -6.02
N ALA A 47 2.78 20.89 -5.42
CA ALA A 47 2.98 21.10 -3.99
C ALA A 47 2.76 22.56 -3.59
N LYS A 48 3.27 23.50 -4.38
CA LYS A 48 3.13 24.94 -4.17
C LYS A 48 1.65 25.40 -4.24
N GLU A 49 0.95 24.98 -5.30
CA GLU A 49 -0.44 25.43 -5.52
C GLU A 49 -1.44 24.77 -4.58
N ASN A 50 -1.17 23.55 -4.12
CA ASN A 50 -2.10 22.77 -3.32
C ASN A 50 -1.70 22.63 -1.84
N MET A 51 -0.78 23.46 -1.33
CA MET A 51 -0.25 23.35 0.04
C MET A 51 -1.35 23.33 1.11
N SER A 52 -2.40 24.13 0.96
CA SER A 52 -3.52 24.15 1.90
C SER A 52 -4.28 22.81 2.00
N LEU A 53 -4.30 22.05 0.91
CA LEU A 53 -4.95 20.76 0.82
C LEU A 53 -4.04 19.64 1.37
N ILE A 54 -2.74 19.68 1.07
CA ILE A 54 -1.82 18.56 1.27
C ILE A 54 -0.92 18.68 2.52
N LYS A 55 -0.92 19.79 3.23
CA LYS A 55 -0.01 20.04 4.37
C LYS A 55 -0.02 18.98 5.48
N ASN A 56 -1.10 18.23 5.62
CA ASN A 56 -1.26 17.17 6.61
C ASN A 56 -1.37 15.78 5.94
N SER A 57 -1.02 15.65 4.67
CA SER A 57 -1.08 14.39 3.95
C SER A 57 0.17 13.55 4.16
N LYS A 58 0.07 12.29 3.79
CA LYS A 58 1.21 11.40 3.52
C LYS A 58 1.34 11.27 2.00
N VAL A 59 2.55 11.30 1.48
CA VAL A 59 2.81 11.19 0.03
C VAL A 59 3.63 9.95 -0.26
N ILE A 60 3.09 9.07 -1.08
CA ILE A 60 3.75 7.87 -1.57
C ILE A 60 4.04 8.09 -3.06
N ASN A 61 5.29 8.29 -3.40
CA ASN A 61 5.73 8.36 -4.77
C ASN A 61 6.17 6.96 -5.25
N LEU A 62 5.82 6.64 -6.48
CA LEU A 62 6.11 5.35 -7.11
C LEU A 62 6.99 5.61 -8.32
N ASP A 63 8.25 5.27 -8.19
CA ASP A 63 9.24 5.56 -9.22
C ASP A 63 10.17 4.36 -9.41
N MET A 64 10.20 3.81 -10.64
CA MET A 64 11.02 2.64 -10.98
C MET A 64 10.70 1.40 -10.13
N ILE A 65 9.44 1.00 -10.03
CA ILE A 65 9.04 -0.21 -9.30
C ILE A 65 9.02 -1.45 -10.21
N GLY A 66 9.34 -2.62 -9.64
CA GLY A 66 9.27 -3.89 -10.34
C GLY A 66 10.58 -4.37 -10.96
N ALA A 67 11.75 -3.87 -10.57
CA ALA A 67 13.00 -4.48 -10.98
C ALA A 67 13.26 -5.77 -10.20
N LYS A 68 13.80 -6.77 -10.91
CA LYS A 68 14.06 -8.11 -10.38
C LYS A 68 15.37 -8.17 -9.59
N ASP A 69 15.36 -8.97 -8.51
CA ASP A 69 16.56 -9.33 -7.74
C ASP A 69 17.33 -8.12 -7.15
N VAL A 70 16.62 -7.02 -6.89
CA VAL A 70 17.16 -5.85 -6.20
C VAL A 70 16.25 -5.43 -5.04
N PRO A 71 16.83 -4.95 -3.91
CA PRO A 71 16.02 -4.53 -2.78
C PRO A 71 15.15 -3.33 -3.10
N LEU A 72 13.99 -3.26 -2.46
CA LEU A 72 13.15 -2.07 -2.48
C LEU A 72 13.82 -0.94 -1.70
N ILE A 73 13.91 0.23 -2.28
CA ILE A 73 14.42 1.44 -1.62
C ILE A 73 13.23 2.24 -1.09
N LEU A 74 13.21 2.47 0.21
CA LEU A 74 12.36 3.45 0.87
C LEU A 74 13.14 4.76 0.88
N MET A 75 12.91 5.62 -0.11
CA MET A 75 13.67 6.86 -0.28
C MET A 75 12.93 8.02 0.38
N CYS A 76 13.52 8.56 1.44
CA CYS A 76 13.02 9.72 2.18
C CYS A 76 13.76 10.99 1.78
N GLY A 77 13.19 12.16 2.05
CA GLY A 77 13.88 13.42 1.87
C GLY A 77 15.12 13.55 2.77
N GLU A 78 16.19 14.19 2.29
CA GLU A 78 17.47 14.29 2.99
C GLU A 78 17.39 14.86 4.41
N ASN A 79 16.45 15.77 4.64
CA ASN A 79 16.26 16.42 5.94
C ASN A 79 15.14 15.80 6.78
N THR A 80 14.62 14.62 6.38
CA THR A 80 13.55 13.95 7.10
C THR A 80 14.13 13.15 8.26
N SER A 81 14.01 13.65 9.48
CA SER A 81 14.55 12.97 10.68
C SER A 81 13.64 11.90 11.27
N ASN A 82 12.33 11.99 11.06
CA ASN A 82 11.34 11.08 11.63
C ASN A 82 10.13 10.96 10.69
N SER A 83 10.22 10.09 9.67
CA SER A 83 9.08 9.76 8.82
C SER A 83 8.25 8.66 9.47
N SER A 84 7.00 8.98 9.82
CA SER A 84 6.04 7.96 10.25
C SER A 84 5.71 7.00 9.13
N LEU A 85 5.65 7.52 7.91
CA LEU A 85 5.38 6.77 6.69
C LEU A 85 6.49 5.75 6.41
N ALA A 86 7.77 6.15 6.52
CA ALA A 86 8.89 5.22 6.36
C ALA A 86 8.84 4.10 7.40
N SER A 87 8.57 4.42 8.66
CA SER A 87 8.44 3.42 9.73
C SER A 87 7.28 2.45 9.49
N ASP A 88 6.18 2.90 8.90
CA ASP A 88 5.06 2.03 8.56
C ASP A 88 5.44 1.10 7.40
N PHE A 89 6.13 1.61 6.37
CA PHE A 89 6.62 0.79 5.26
C PHE A 89 7.69 -0.24 5.68
N GLU A 90 8.56 0.07 6.64
CA GLU A 90 9.48 -0.92 7.23
C GLU A 90 8.73 -2.10 7.86
N LYS A 91 7.67 -1.81 8.63
CA LYS A 91 6.82 -2.86 9.22
C LYS A 91 6.14 -3.71 8.14
N TYR A 92 5.66 -3.08 7.06
CA TYR A 92 5.04 -3.81 5.96
C TYR A 92 6.06 -4.65 5.19
N CYS A 93 7.25 -4.13 4.89
CA CYS A 93 8.32 -4.90 4.27
C CYS A 93 8.69 -6.12 5.11
N THR A 94 8.82 -5.94 6.42
CA THR A 94 9.06 -7.05 7.36
C THR A 94 7.91 -8.07 7.35
N LYS A 95 6.67 -7.61 7.37
CA LYS A 95 5.47 -8.46 7.33
C LYS A 95 5.41 -9.36 6.09
N TYR A 96 5.80 -8.82 4.93
CA TYR A 96 5.76 -9.53 3.65
C TYR A 96 7.09 -10.16 3.26
N ASN A 97 8.11 -10.08 4.13
CA ASN A 97 9.47 -10.58 3.88
C ASN A 97 10.09 -10.00 2.61
N ILE A 98 9.89 -8.68 2.41
CA ILE A 98 10.46 -7.93 1.29
C ILE A 98 11.83 -7.40 1.72
N ASP A 99 12.87 -7.65 0.93
CA ASP A 99 14.19 -7.05 1.14
C ASP A 99 14.15 -5.56 0.81
N TYR A 100 14.60 -4.71 1.75
CA TYR A 100 14.53 -3.28 1.59
C TYR A 100 15.74 -2.54 2.16
N LYS A 101 15.92 -1.29 1.73
CA LYS A 101 16.91 -0.34 2.26
C LYS A 101 16.27 1.04 2.41
N ILE A 102 16.65 1.76 3.46
CA ILE A 102 16.28 3.16 3.59
C ILE A 102 17.38 4.03 2.99
N LYS A 103 17.01 5.04 2.22
CA LYS A 103 17.91 6.08 1.72
C LYS A 103 17.33 7.46 2.00
N TYR A 104 18.20 8.40 2.30
CA TYR A 104 17.86 9.82 2.48
C TYR A 104 18.45 10.60 1.31
N GLN A 105 17.59 11.00 0.37
CA GLN A 105 18.03 11.56 -0.91
C GLN A 105 16.86 12.32 -1.57
N ASN A 106 17.12 13.43 -2.24
CA ASN A 106 16.12 14.27 -2.90
C ASN A 106 16.11 14.08 -4.43
N SER A 107 16.08 12.84 -4.89
CA SER A 107 16.27 12.48 -6.32
C SER A 107 15.00 12.01 -7.02
N SER A 108 13.81 12.25 -6.48
CA SER A 108 12.53 11.98 -7.13
C SER A 108 11.43 12.89 -6.56
N ASP A 109 10.23 12.82 -7.07
CA ASP A 109 9.11 13.74 -6.78
C ASP A 109 8.74 13.90 -5.30
N HIS A 110 9.04 12.90 -4.43
CA HIS A 110 8.84 13.03 -2.97
C HIS A 110 9.57 14.23 -2.38
N ALA A 111 10.69 14.66 -2.97
CA ALA A 111 11.48 15.79 -2.50
C ALA A 111 10.70 17.12 -2.54
N SER A 112 9.82 17.28 -3.52
CA SER A 112 8.94 18.45 -3.62
C SER A 112 7.98 18.60 -2.44
N PHE A 113 7.65 17.51 -1.78
CA PHE A 113 6.76 17.46 -0.62
C PHE A 113 7.55 17.49 0.69
N SER A 114 8.57 16.66 0.83
CA SER A 114 9.38 16.58 2.06
C SER A 114 10.10 17.89 2.37
N SER A 115 10.54 18.65 1.36
CA SER A 115 11.11 19.99 1.54
C SER A 115 10.11 21.03 2.09
N ASN A 116 8.82 20.73 2.00
CA ASN A 116 7.73 21.54 2.56
C ASN A 116 7.17 20.95 3.87
N GLY A 117 7.88 20.00 4.49
CA GLY A 117 7.51 19.41 5.78
C GLY A 117 6.38 18.37 5.71
N ILE A 118 6.04 17.89 4.51
CA ILE A 118 5.06 16.83 4.31
C ILE A 118 5.77 15.47 4.41
N ASP A 119 5.19 14.51 5.13
CA ASP A 119 5.73 13.16 5.25
C ASP A 119 5.61 12.43 3.90
N ALA A 120 6.73 12.30 3.20
CA ALA A 120 6.79 11.82 1.83
C ALA A 120 7.95 10.86 1.63
N LEU A 121 7.71 9.78 0.88
CA LEU A 121 8.76 8.86 0.44
C LEU A 121 8.52 8.38 -0.99
N THR A 122 9.59 7.94 -1.65
CA THR A 122 9.54 7.19 -2.91
C THR A 122 9.79 5.71 -2.65
N LEU A 123 8.97 4.85 -3.23
CA LEU A 123 9.23 3.42 -3.40
C LEU A 123 9.92 3.21 -4.74
N CYS A 124 11.13 2.67 -4.71
CA CYS A 124 11.98 2.50 -5.89
C CYS A 124 12.76 1.19 -5.83
N HIS A 125 12.85 0.47 -6.95
CA HIS A 125 13.83 -0.59 -7.11
C HIS A 125 15.07 -0.05 -7.81
N GLY A 126 16.21 -0.07 -7.14
CA GLY A 126 17.43 0.63 -7.56
C GLY A 126 18.20 0.01 -8.73
N ASP A 127 17.54 -0.47 -9.77
CA ASP A 127 18.20 -0.91 -10.99
C ASP A 127 18.39 0.27 -11.97
N PHE A 128 19.47 0.99 -11.80
CA PHE A 128 19.84 2.13 -12.65
C PHE A 128 20.62 1.75 -13.92
N SER A 129 20.79 0.45 -14.19
CA SER A 129 21.66 -0.01 -15.29
C SER A 129 21.10 0.26 -16.68
N ARG A 130 19.79 0.46 -16.82
CA ARG A 130 19.08 0.60 -18.10
C ARG A 130 18.29 1.88 -18.25
N ILE A 131 18.08 2.66 -17.18
CA ILE A 131 17.30 3.90 -17.23
C ILE A 131 17.89 4.87 -18.25
N HIS A 132 17.05 5.71 -18.81
CA HIS A 132 17.40 6.71 -19.83
C HIS A 132 18.03 6.11 -21.10
N THR A 133 17.80 4.81 -21.36
CA THR A 133 18.26 4.12 -22.56
C THR A 133 17.14 3.35 -23.26
N PRO A 134 17.28 3.05 -24.57
CA PRO A 134 16.32 2.16 -25.26
C PRO A 134 16.26 0.73 -24.71
N ASN A 135 17.17 0.35 -23.80
CA ASN A 135 17.21 -0.97 -23.17
C ASN A 135 16.27 -1.08 -21.96
N ASP A 136 15.68 0.02 -21.51
CA ASP A 136 14.65 -0.01 -20.47
C ASP A 136 13.31 -0.53 -21.04
N THR A 137 13.18 -1.84 -21.10
CA THR A 137 12.05 -2.53 -21.72
C THR A 137 11.29 -3.38 -20.72
N VAL A 138 10.02 -3.66 -21.02
CA VAL A 138 9.10 -4.42 -20.15
C VAL A 138 9.59 -5.83 -19.77
N LYS A 139 10.48 -6.42 -20.56
CA LYS A 139 11.06 -7.76 -20.27
C LYS A 139 11.85 -7.85 -18.96
N TYR A 140 12.26 -6.70 -18.42
CA TYR A 140 12.99 -6.60 -17.16
C TYR A 140 12.10 -6.28 -15.96
N ILE A 141 10.79 -6.16 -16.18
CA ILE A 141 9.81 -5.97 -15.12
C ILE A 141 9.45 -7.32 -14.52
N ASP A 142 9.56 -7.41 -13.21
CA ASP A 142 9.12 -8.56 -12.42
C ASP A 142 7.76 -8.27 -11.77
N THR A 143 6.77 -9.04 -12.14
CA THR A 143 5.41 -8.92 -11.58
C THR A 143 5.34 -9.27 -10.10
N THR A 144 6.24 -10.13 -9.61
CA THR A 144 6.33 -10.44 -8.17
C THR A 144 6.74 -9.21 -7.39
N ALA A 145 7.80 -8.52 -7.83
CA ALA A 145 8.26 -7.29 -7.20
C ALA A 145 7.19 -6.18 -7.25
N ILE A 146 6.41 -6.09 -8.33
CA ILE A 146 5.25 -5.16 -8.40
C ILE A 146 4.17 -5.55 -7.38
N ASN A 147 3.83 -6.84 -7.25
CA ASN A 147 2.83 -7.33 -6.30
C ASN A 147 3.26 -7.11 -4.84
N ASP A 148 4.55 -7.20 -4.55
CA ASP A 148 5.11 -6.89 -3.24
C ASP A 148 4.85 -5.42 -2.89
N VAL A 149 5.20 -4.50 -3.81
CA VAL A 149 4.91 -3.07 -3.65
C VAL A 149 3.41 -2.82 -3.51
N TYR A 150 2.58 -3.52 -4.31
CA TYR A 150 1.12 -3.40 -4.21
C TYR A 150 0.60 -3.78 -2.82
N SER A 151 1.13 -4.83 -2.24
CA SER A 151 0.72 -5.32 -0.92
C SER A 151 1.00 -4.30 0.19
N ILE A 152 2.19 -3.70 0.19
CA ILE A 152 2.58 -2.70 1.20
C ILE A 152 1.88 -1.36 1.01
N VAL A 153 1.69 -0.90 -0.23
CA VAL A 153 0.95 0.34 -0.52
C VAL A 153 -0.53 0.19 -0.16
N LYS A 154 -1.12 -0.96 -0.47
CA LYS A 154 -2.49 -1.28 -0.08
C LYS A 154 -2.65 -1.27 1.44
N ASP A 155 -1.73 -1.89 2.18
CA ASP A 155 -1.77 -1.90 3.65
C ASP A 155 -1.71 -0.48 4.21
N GLU A 156 -0.84 0.39 3.68
CA GLU A 156 -0.77 1.79 4.11
C GLU A 156 -2.07 2.55 3.81
N ILE A 157 -2.64 2.39 2.62
CA ILE A 157 -3.93 3.02 2.27
C ILE A 157 -5.03 2.55 3.21
N PHE A 158 -5.13 1.24 3.48
CA PHE A 158 -6.14 0.71 4.38
C PHE A 158 -5.95 1.20 5.82
N ASN A 159 -4.72 1.22 6.30
CA ASN A 159 -4.40 1.69 7.65
C ASN A 159 -4.68 3.19 7.84
N SER A 160 -4.32 4.01 6.86
CA SER A 160 -4.45 5.46 6.93
C SER A 160 -5.86 5.95 6.56
N ALA A 161 -6.45 5.43 5.49
CA ALA A 161 -7.65 6.01 4.92
C ALA A 161 -8.95 5.26 5.23
N TYR A 162 -8.89 4.02 5.75
CA TYR A 162 -10.09 3.24 6.02
C TYR A 162 -10.33 2.98 7.51
N SER A 163 -11.58 2.68 7.87
CA SER A 163 -11.96 2.26 9.21
C SER A 163 -11.56 0.81 9.45
N PRO A 164 -11.12 0.42 10.67
CA PRO A 164 -10.90 -0.97 11.04
C PRO A 164 -12.09 -1.89 10.73
N ILE A 165 -13.32 -1.39 10.83
CA ILE A 165 -14.54 -2.14 10.49
C ILE A 165 -14.56 -2.50 9.00
N ILE A 166 -14.19 -1.57 8.13
CA ILE A 166 -14.14 -1.82 6.68
C ILE A 166 -13.06 -2.84 6.35
N ILE A 167 -11.88 -2.71 6.96
CA ILE A 167 -10.78 -3.68 6.81
C ILE A 167 -11.25 -5.08 7.22
N PHE A 168 -12.00 -5.19 8.33
CA PHE A 168 -12.56 -6.44 8.81
C PHE A 168 -13.43 -7.13 7.76
N PHE A 169 -14.36 -6.42 7.13
CA PHE A 169 -15.24 -6.99 6.10
C PHE A 169 -14.53 -7.30 4.76
N TYR A 170 -13.43 -6.62 4.47
CA TYR A 170 -12.63 -6.87 3.28
C TYR A 170 -11.60 -7.99 3.44
N ASN A 171 -11.24 -8.34 4.67
CA ASN A 171 -10.40 -9.51 4.91
C ASN A 171 -11.27 -10.77 4.97
N THR A 172 -11.42 -11.45 3.83
CA THR A 172 -12.27 -12.64 3.69
C THR A 172 -11.96 -13.73 4.71
N ASN A 173 -10.69 -13.90 5.10
CA ASN A 173 -10.28 -14.90 6.09
C ASN A 173 -10.77 -14.53 7.48
N ILE A 174 -10.63 -13.26 7.88
CA ILE A 174 -11.12 -12.76 9.17
C ILE A 174 -12.65 -12.83 9.19
N THR A 175 -13.32 -12.38 8.15
CA THR A 175 -14.79 -12.45 8.05
C THR A 175 -15.29 -13.87 8.11
N LEU A 176 -14.66 -14.79 7.40
CA LEU A 176 -15.01 -16.22 7.44
C LEU A 176 -14.79 -16.82 8.82
N PHE A 177 -13.67 -16.50 9.49
CA PHE A 177 -13.39 -16.94 10.86
C PHE A 177 -14.50 -16.51 11.82
N PHE A 178 -14.91 -15.24 11.78
CA PHE A 178 -15.99 -14.75 12.65
C PHE A 178 -17.35 -15.34 12.29
N LEU A 179 -17.65 -15.55 11.01
CA LEU A 179 -18.87 -16.23 10.58
C LEU A 179 -18.92 -17.68 11.11
N ILE A 180 -17.84 -18.43 10.97
CA ILE A 180 -17.74 -19.80 11.49
C ILE A 180 -17.89 -19.80 13.01
N THR A 181 -17.18 -18.92 13.71
CA THR A 181 -17.26 -18.81 15.16
C THR A 181 -18.68 -18.45 15.63
N PHE A 182 -19.32 -17.50 14.98
CA PHE A 182 -20.69 -17.11 15.27
C PHE A 182 -21.68 -18.26 15.04
N MET A 183 -21.53 -18.96 13.93
CA MET A 183 -22.35 -20.14 13.63
C MET A 183 -22.15 -21.25 14.67
N THR A 184 -20.92 -21.53 15.08
CA THR A 184 -20.65 -22.53 16.13
C THR A 184 -21.27 -22.15 17.47
N LEU A 185 -21.19 -20.87 17.87
CA LEU A 185 -21.82 -20.37 19.09
C LEU A 185 -23.34 -20.51 19.10
N ILE A 186 -23.99 -20.36 17.94
CA ILE A 186 -25.46 -20.50 17.82
C ILE A 186 -25.88 -21.96 17.74
N PHE A 187 -25.20 -22.77 16.95
CA PHE A 187 -25.67 -24.12 16.60
C PHE A 187 -25.23 -25.19 17.56
N ILE A 188 -24.03 -25.10 18.16
CA ILE A 188 -23.58 -26.11 19.13
C ILE A 188 -24.49 -26.23 20.38
N PRO A 189 -24.88 -25.12 21.03
CA PRO A 189 -25.82 -25.23 22.19
C PRO A 189 -27.18 -25.81 21.81
N LYS A 190 -27.68 -25.43 20.63
CA LYS A 190 -28.97 -25.93 20.14
C LYS A 190 -28.92 -27.42 19.84
N TYR A 191 -27.83 -27.89 19.22
CA TYR A 191 -27.59 -29.28 18.91
C TYR A 191 -27.42 -30.14 20.19
N LYS A 192 -26.64 -29.65 21.16
CA LYS A 192 -26.47 -30.28 22.49
C LYS A 192 -27.79 -30.46 23.22
N ASN A 193 -28.66 -29.44 23.20
CA ASN A 193 -29.98 -29.52 23.84
C ASN A 193 -30.92 -30.52 23.16
N THR A 194 -30.81 -30.68 21.83
CA THR A 194 -31.58 -31.65 21.06
C THR A 194 -31.14 -33.08 21.37
N ILE A 195 -29.84 -33.32 21.41
CA ILE A 195 -29.29 -34.66 21.79
C ILE A 195 -29.67 -35.03 23.22
N LEU A 196 -29.53 -34.10 24.18
CA LEU A 196 -29.90 -34.34 25.57
C LEU A 196 -31.38 -34.68 25.72
N LYS A 197 -32.28 -34.03 24.97
CA LYS A 197 -33.71 -34.36 24.94
C LYS A 197 -33.97 -35.76 24.36
N GLN A 198 -33.27 -36.15 23.29
CA GLN A 198 -33.41 -37.47 22.70
C GLN A 198 -32.94 -38.59 23.67
N ILE A 199 -31.78 -38.37 24.31
CA ILE A 199 -31.26 -39.32 25.31
C ILE A 199 -32.22 -39.45 26.49
N SER A 200 -32.78 -38.35 27.01
CA SER A 200 -33.72 -38.39 28.11
C SER A 200 -35.06 -39.05 27.79
N ALA A 201 -35.47 -38.97 26.51
CA ALA A 201 -36.67 -39.68 26.02
C ALA A 201 -36.42 -41.20 25.89
N SER A 202 -35.23 -41.61 25.46
CA SER A 202 -34.83 -43.02 25.30
C SER A 202 -34.65 -43.76 26.65
N ILE A 203 -34.35 -43.03 27.71
CA ILE A 203 -34.19 -43.61 29.07
C ILE A 203 -35.55 -43.80 29.77
N LYS A 204 -36.61 -43.13 29.31
CA LYS A 204 -37.97 -43.21 29.88
C LYS A 204 -38.88 -44.17 29.16
N SER A 205 -38.46 -44.77 28.06
CA SER A 205 -39.11 -45.84 27.34
C SER A 205 -38.53 -47.20 27.76
#